data_21bed2d95a4f3cf8d47de3b7da5c6893
#
_entry.id   21bed2d95a4f3cf8d47de3b7da5c6893
#
_cell.length_a   1.000
_cell.length_b   1.000
_cell.length_c   1.000
_cell.angle_alpha   90.00
_cell.angle_beta   90.00
_cell.angle_gamma   90.00
#
_symmetry.space_group_name_H-M   'P 1'
#
loop_
_entity.id
_entity.type
_entity.pdbx_description
1 polymer ?
#
loop_
_entity_poly.entity_id
_entity_poly.type
_entity_poly.pdbx_seq_one_letter_code
_entity_poly.pdbx_strand_id
1 'polypeptide(L)'
;MAYIEVKHVSKIYGSGEQVVRANDDINFEVQKGELTIIVGASGAGKSTLLNILGGMDTPTKGDVIINAKNIADDSPKQLTTYRRLSVGFVFQFYNLIPNLTALENVELASQISPDSLDVRTVMEDVGLKNRLNNFPAQLFGGEQQRVAIARAIAKNPDLLLCDEPTGALDYKTGKSILKLLQDFSHKTDKNVIIVTHNGMIKPMADHIIEIGDGQVKDDQLNAHPKPVEAIEW
;
A
#
# COMPACT_ATOMS: atom_id res chain seq x y z
N MET A 1 -9.80 11.99 -15.19
CA MET A 1 -10.79 11.30 -14.31
C MET A 1 -9.97 10.61 -13.25
N ALA A 2 -10.24 10.88 -11.99
CA ALA A 2 -9.47 10.31 -10.89
C ALA A 2 -9.54 8.77 -10.93
N TYR A 3 -8.44 8.11 -10.53
CA TYR A 3 -8.40 6.66 -10.40
C TYR A 3 -9.02 6.20 -9.08
N ILE A 4 -8.80 6.98 -8.00
CA ILE A 4 -9.41 6.79 -6.70
C ILE A 4 -10.20 8.04 -6.35
N GLU A 5 -11.46 7.89 -5.95
CA GLU A 5 -12.29 8.95 -5.39
C GLU A 5 -12.88 8.47 -4.06
N VAL A 6 -12.56 9.18 -2.99
CA VAL A 6 -13.09 8.94 -1.65
C VAL A 6 -14.05 10.08 -1.31
N LYS A 7 -15.33 9.75 -1.11
CA LYS A 7 -16.41 10.74 -0.92
C LYS A 7 -17.16 10.49 0.37
N HIS A 8 -17.04 11.42 1.31
CA HIS A 8 -17.75 11.41 2.59
C HIS A 8 -17.58 10.11 3.38
N VAL A 9 -16.38 9.49 3.28
CA VAL A 9 -16.11 8.20 3.89
C VAL A 9 -15.96 8.35 5.40
N SER A 10 -16.79 7.61 6.13
CA SER A 10 -16.69 7.48 7.58
C SER A 10 -16.63 6.00 7.98
N LYS A 11 -15.78 5.70 8.97
CA LYS A 11 -15.69 4.37 9.58
C LYS A 11 -15.84 4.47 11.08
N ILE A 12 -16.85 3.78 11.59
CA ILE A 12 -17.23 3.78 13.01
C ILE A 12 -17.17 2.33 13.50
N TYR A 13 -16.41 2.10 14.56
CA TYR A 13 -16.35 0.82 15.26
C TYR A 13 -17.07 0.91 16.61
N GLY A 14 -17.61 -0.21 17.06
CA GLY A 14 -18.32 -0.31 18.33
C GLY A 14 -19.78 0.13 18.28
N SER A 15 -20.44 0.08 19.42
CA SER A 15 -21.84 0.48 19.61
C SER A 15 -22.06 0.96 21.04
N GLY A 16 -23.07 1.79 21.28
CA GLY A 16 -23.41 2.33 22.59
C GLY A 16 -22.35 3.33 23.08
N GLU A 17 -21.87 3.16 24.31
CA GLU A 17 -20.92 4.08 24.96
C GLU A 17 -19.46 3.96 24.45
N GLN A 18 -19.12 2.87 23.74
CA GLN A 18 -17.76 2.62 23.20
C GLN A 18 -17.76 2.75 21.66
N VAL A 19 -17.93 3.97 21.17
CA VAL A 19 -17.88 4.28 19.74
C VAL A 19 -16.56 4.93 19.41
N VAL A 20 -15.83 4.34 18.45
CA VAL A 20 -14.59 4.91 17.90
C VAL A 20 -14.83 5.31 16.45
N ARG A 21 -14.70 6.59 16.14
CA ARG A 21 -14.71 7.12 14.77
C ARG A 21 -13.29 7.08 14.21
N ALA A 22 -12.94 6.00 13.53
CA ALA A 22 -11.62 5.85 12.98
C ALA A 22 -11.39 6.73 11.73
N ASN A 23 -12.45 6.93 10.93
CA ASN A 23 -12.49 7.92 9.86
C ASN A 23 -13.80 8.69 9.96
N ASP A 24 -13.78 10.00 9.71
CA ASP A 24 -14.90 10.91 9.84
C ASP A 24 -14.89 11.91 8.69
N ASP A 25 -15.77 11.70 7.72
CA ASP A 25 -15.96 12.53 6.53
C ASP A 25 -14.68 12.71 5.66
N ILE A 26 -13.97 11.65 5.40
CA ILE A 26 -12.77 11.64 4.53
C ILE A 26 -13.18 11.92 3.09
N ASN A 27 -12.50 12.90 2.46
CA ASN A 27 -12.69 13.27 1.07
C ASN A 27 -11.33 13.53 0.43
N PHE A 28 -11.01 12.88 -0.67
CA PHE A 28 -9.85 13.15 -1.55
C PHE A 28 -9.96 12.39 -2.87
N GLU A 29 -9.11 12.76 -3.84
CA GLU A 29 -9.00 12.10 -5.13
C GLU A 29 -7.54 11.81 -5.44
N VAL A 30 -7.24 10.66 -6.09
CA VAL A 30 -5.91 10.27 -6.55
C VAL A 30 -5.95 10.01 -8.04
N GLN A 31 -5.02 10.60 -8.81
CA GLN A 31 -4.93 10.37 -10.24
C GLN A 31 -4.21 9.05 -10.53
N LYS A 32 -4.35 8.57 -11.77
CA LYS A 32 -3.67 7.34 -12.19
C LYS A 32 -2.15 7.53 -12.20
N GLY A 33 -1.40 6.51 -11.77
CA GLY A 33 0.06 6.50 -11.78
C GLY A 33 0.72 7.31 -10.65
N GLU A 34 -0.05 7.89 -9.73
CA GLU A 34 0.51 8.68 -8.61
C GLU A 34 1.07 7.80 -7.49
N LEU A 35 2.22 8.22 -6.98
CA LEU A 35 2.72 7.84 -5.66
C LEU A 35 2.12 8.77 -4.62
N THR A 36 1.17 8.27 -3.84
CA THR A 36 0.51 9.03 -2.78
C THR A 36 1.07 8.65 -1.41
N ILE A 37 1.40 9.64 -0.58
CA ILE A 37 1.77 9.42 0.82
C ILE A 37 0.67 9.96 1.73
N ILE A 38 0.11 9.07 2.54
CA ILE A 38 -0.85 9.41 3.60
C ILE A 38 -0.09 9.44 4.92
N VAL A 39 0.04 10.61 5.51
CA VAL A 39 0.80 10.81 6.75
C VAL A 39 -0.09 11.26 7.90
N GLY A 40 0.29 10.92 9.12
CA GLY A 40 -0.41 11.33 10.35
C GLY A 40 0.09 10.58 11.57
N ALA A 41 -0.31 11.03 12.75
CA ALA A 41 0.04 10.39 14.00
C ALA A 41 -0.45 8.93 14.09
N SER A 42 0.12 8.14 15.00
CA SER A 42 -0.42 6.82 15.31
C SER A 42 -1.86 6.94 15.82
N GLY A 43 -2.75 6.06 15.36
CA GLY A 43 -4.17 6.12 15.71
C GLY A 43 -5.00 7.14 14.91
N ALA A 44 -4.42 7.91 13.99
CA ALA A 44 -5.15 8.91 13.20
C ALA A 44 -6.15 8.34 12.17
N GLY A 45 -6.29 7.01 12.03
CA GLY A 45 -7.22 6.37 11.10
C GLY A 45 -6.62 5.94 9.76
N LYS A 46 -5.32 6.10 9.56
CA LYS A 46 -4.62 5.81 8.29
C LYS A 46 -4.73 4.34 7.84
N SER A 47 -4.42 3.38 8.73
CA SER A 47 -4.52 1.94 8.41
C SER A 47 -5.96 1.50 8.19
N THR A 48 -6.92 2.13 8.89
CA THR A 48 -8.36 1.91 8.62
C THR A 48 -8.72 2.34 7.21
N LEU A 49 -8.30 3.53 6.79
CA LEU A 49 -8.52 4.02 5.43
C LEU A 49 -7.83 3.11 4.39
N LEU A 50 -6.59 2.70 4.65
CA LEU A 50 -5.87 1.78 3.78
C LEU A 50 -6.62 0.45 3.60
N ASN A 51 -7.17 -0.11 4.69
CA ASN A 51 -7.96 -1.33 4.65
C ASN A 51 -9.26 -1.16 3.85
N ILE A 52 -9.90 0.00 3.94
CA ILE A 52 -11.09 0.33 3.15
C ILE A 52 -10.72 0.42 1.65
N LEU A 53 -9.67 1.17 1.29
CA LEU A 53 -9.19 1.27 -0.09
C LEU A 53 -8.83 -0.09 -0.67
N GLY A 54 -8.28 -0.97 0.15
CA GLY A 54 -7.93 -2.32 -0.25
C GLY A 54 -9.07 -3.34 -0.22
N GLY A 55 -10.28 -2.94 0.17
CA GLY A 55 -11.43 -3.83 0.29
C GLY A 55 -11.27 -4.92 1.36
N MET A 56 -10.43 -4.69 2.36
CA MET A 56 -10.31 -5.54 3.56
C MET A 56 -11.36 -5.19 4.61
N ASP A 57 -11.82 -3.95 4.58
CA ASP A 57 -12.93 -3.44 5.37
C ASP A 57 -13.86 -2.61 4.49
N THR A 58 -15.07 -2.31 4.98
CA THR A 58 -16.04 -1.47 4.28
C THR A 58 -16.31 -0.20 5.08
N PRO A 59 -16.56 0.95 4.45
CA PRO A 59 -16.94 2.14 5.16
C PRO A 59 -18.29 1.96 5.86
N THR A 60 -18.54 2.70 6.93
CA THR A 60 -19.87 2.80 7.55
C THR A 60 -20.78 3.72 6.73
N LYS A 61 -20.19 4.74 6.08
CA LYS A 61 -20.87 5.69 5.19
C LYS A 61 -19.91 6.16 4.12
N GLY A 62 -20.46 6.70 3.02
CA GLY A 62 -19.71 7.31 1.92
C GLY A 62 -19.32 6.32 0.86
N ASP A 63 -18.71 6.83 -0.21
CA ASP A 63 -18.37 6.10 -1.40
C ASP A 63 -16.86 5.99 -1.57
N VAL A 64 -16.41 4.82 -2.06
CA VAL A 64 -15.01 4.56 -2.44
C VAL A 64 -15.01 4.08 -3.88
N ILE A 65 -14.65 4.96 -4.78
CA ILE A 65 -14.67 4.69 -6.22
C ILE A 65 -13.24 4.41 -6.67
N ILE A 66 -13.00 3.22 -7.19
CA ILE A 66 -11.71 2.77 -7.72
C ILE A 66 -11.91 2.41 -9.19
N ASN A 67 -11.18 3.06 -10.08
CA ASN A 67 -11.30 2.85 -11.52
C ASN A 67 -12.76 2.89 -11.99
N ALA A 68 -13.48 3.97 -11.64
CA ALA A 68 -14.88 4.22 -11.93
C ALA A 68 -15.90 3.22 -11.32
N LYS A 69 -15.47 2.34 -10.41
CA LYS A 69 -16.36 1.40 -9.71
C LYS A 69 -16.43 1.72 -8.21
N ASN A 70 -17.64 1.91 -7.67
CA ASN A 70 -17.82 2.04 -6.22
C ASN A 70 -17.66 0.66 -5.56
N ILE A 71 -16.64 0.50 -4.70
CA ILE A 71 -16.39 -0.72 -3.95
C ILE A 71 -17.04 -0.74 -2.57
N ALA A 72 -17.60 0.39 -2.12
CA ALA A 72 -18.24 0.49 -0.80
C ALA A 72 -19.47 -0.43 -0.68
N ASP A 73 -20.17 -0.65 -1.81
CA ASP A 73 -21.36 -1.50 -1.89
C ASP A 73 -21.07 -2.94 -2.33
N ASP A 74 -19.79 -3.28 -2.56
CA ASP A 74 -19.41 -4.61 -3.02
C ASP A 74 -19.65 -5.69 -1.94
N SER A 75 -20.21 -6.80 -2.35
CA SER A 75 -20.33 -8.00 -1.51
C SER A 75 -18.96 -8.56 -1.13
N PRO A 76 -18.86 -9.37 -0.06
CA PRO A 76 -17.58 -10.01 0.34
C PRO A 76 -16.91 -10.79 -0.80
N LYS A 77 -17.69 -11.42 -1.69
CA LYS A 77 -17.18 -12.13 -2.88
C LYS A 77 -16.56 -11.17 -3.91
N GLN A 78 -17.20 -10.03 -4.15
CA GLN A 78 -16.70 -9.00 -5.07
C GLN A 78 -15.43 -8.35 -4.52
N LEU A 79 -15.38 -8.01 -3.22
CA LEU A 79 -14.18 -7.51 -2.55
C LEU A 79 -13.03 -8.53 -2.58
N THR A 80 -13.33 -9.83 -2.45
CA THR A 80 -12.31 -10.87 -2.60
C THR A 80 -11.74 -10.90 -4.03
N THR A 81 -12.59 -10.74 -5.04
CA THR A 81 -12.15 -10.64 -6.44
C THR A 81 -11.32 -9.36 -6.68
N TYR A 82 -11.74 -8.23 -6.14
CA TYR A 82 -11.01 -6.97 -6.20
C TYR A 82 -9.61 -7.09 -5.59
N ARG A 83 -9.49 -7.62 -4.36
CA ARG A 83 -8.19 -7.87 -3.72
C ARG A 83 -7.31 -8.82 -4.52
N ARG A 84 -7.92 -9.84 -5.11
CA ARG A 84 -7.19 -10.83 -5.91
C ARG A 84 -6.57 -10.23 -7.15
N LEU A 85 -7.32 -9.43 -7.89
CA LEU A 85 -6.95 -8.96 -9.23
C LEU A 85 -6.27 -7.61 -9.23
N SER A 86 -6.74 -6.67 -8.40
CA SER A 86 -6.38 -5.26 -8.55
C SER A 86 -5.49 -4.71 -7.44
N VAL A 87 -5.39 -5.39 -6.27
CA VAL A 87 -4.69 -4.83 -5.11
C VAL A 87 -3.50 -5.67 -4.69
N GLY A 88 -2.34 -5.03 -4.53
CA GLY A 88 -1.20 -5.56 -3.81
C GLY A 88 -1.11 -4.95 -2.41
N PHE A 89 -0.79 -5.76 -1.38
CA PHE A 89 -0.58 -5.28 -0.02
C PHE A 89 0.84 -5.53 0.45
N VAL A 90 1.43 -4.51 1.05
CA VAL A 90 2.71 -4.55 1.77
C VAL A 90 2.45 -4.08 3.20
N PHE A 91 2.69 -4.95 4.18
CA PHE A 91 2.44 -4.69 5.59
C PHE A 91 3.74 -4.36 6.33
N GLN A 92 3.62 -3.70 7.46
CA GLN A 92 4.72 -3.41 8.37
C GLN A 92 5.43 -4.69 8.85
N PHE A 93 4.66 -5.73 9.19
CA PHE A 93 5.16 -7.07 9.44
C PHE A 93 5.02 -7.85 8.14
N TYR A 94 6.09 -8.40 7.64
CA TYR A 94 6.24 -8.94 6.28
C TYR A 94 5.19 -10.01 5.90
N ASN A 95 4.59 -10.68 6.89
CA ASN A 95 3.54 -11.69 6.73
C ASN A 95 3.94 -12.76 5.70
N LEU A 96 5.21 -13.17 5.71
CA LEU A 96 5.69 -14.28 4.90
C LEU A 96 5.27 -15.61 5.51
N ILE A 97 5.00 -16.59 4.65
CA ILE A 97 4.72 -17.95 5.07
C ILE A 97 6.06 -18.60 5.44
N PRO A 98 6.27 -18.98 6.72
CA PRO A 98 7.60 -19.35 7.22
C PRO A 98 8.13 -20.65 6.62
N ASN A 99 7.25 -21.55 6.18
CA ASN A 99 7.57 -22.86 5.60
C ASN A 99 7.73 -22.83 4.07
N LEU A 100 7.63 -21.66 3.45
CA LEU A 100 7.88 -21.46 2.03
C LEU A 100 9.16 -20.64 1.84
N THR A 101 9.91 -20.96 0.81
CA THR A 101 11.06 -20.16 0.39
C THR A 101 10.63 -18.77 -0.07
N ALA A 102 11.59 -17.86 -0.29
CA ALA A 102 11.32 -16.54 -0.85
C ALA A 102 10.59 -16.62 -2.20
N LEU A 103 11.06 -17.51 -3.10
CA LEU A 103 10.43 -17.74 -4.39
C LEU A 103 9.00 -18.25 -4.24
N GLU A 104 8.78 -19.29 -3.45
CA GLU A 104 7.45 -19.91 -3.24
C GLU A 104 6.45 -18.95 -2.59
N ASN A 105 6.90 -18.05 -1.69
CA ASN A 105 6.05 -16.98 -1.13
C ASN A 105 5.52 -16.05 -2.22
N VAL A 106 6.30 -15.77 -3.26
CA VAL A 106 5.91 -14.91 -4.38
C VAL A 106 5.08 -15.69 -5.40
N GLU A 107 5.48 -16.92 -5.74
CA GLU A 107 4.76 -17.80 -6.68
C GLU A 107 3.31 -18.06 -6.22
N LEU A 108 3.11 -18.29 -4.92
CA LEU A 108 1.76 -18.50 -4.37
C LEU A 108 0.83 -17.31 -4.67
N ALA A 109 1.34 -16.08 -4.61
CA ALA A 109 0.56 -14.90 -4.91
C ALA A 109 0.34 -14.70 -6.41
N SER A 110 1.31 -15.05 -7.24
CA SER A 110 1.20 -14.95 -8.71
C SER A 110 0.14 -15.89 -9.26
N GLN A 111 0.01 -17.09 -8.70
CA GLN A 111 -0.95 -18.11 -9.15
C GLN A 111 -2.42 -17.68 -9.04
N ILE A 112 -2.76 -16.71 -8.22
CA ILE A 112 -4.13 -16.23 -8.06
C ILE A 112 -4.53 -15.12 -9.05
N SER A 113 -3.58 -14.58 -9.82
CA SER A 113 -3.82 -13.54 -10.83
C SER A 113 -3.57 -14.07 -12.24
N PRO A 114 -4.51 -13.90 -13.19
CA PRO A 114 -4.34 -14.36 -14.57
C PRO A 114 -3.25 -13.58 -15.33
N ASP A 115 -3.01 -12.32 -14.93
CA ASP A 115 -2.07 -11.40 -15.58
C ASP A 115 -0.78 -11.20 -14.77
N SER A 116 -0.40 -12.23 -13.98
CA SER A 116 0.78 -12.16 -13.12
C SER A 116 2.08 -11.97 -13.92
N LEU A 117 3.02 -11.25 -13.32
CA LEU A 117 4.36 -11.08 -13.85
C LEU A 117 5.20 -12.34 -13.65
N ASP A 118 6.26 -12.47 -14.44
CA ASP A 118 7.26 -13.53 -14.21
C ASP A 118 7.93 -13.36 -12.85
N VAL A 119 7.75 -14.35 -11.99
CA VAL A 119 8.17 -14.25 -10.58
C VAL A 119 9.68 -14.12 -10.46
N ARG A 120 10.46 -14.80 -11.33
CA ARG A 120 11.91 -14.72 -11.25
C ARG A 120 12.43 -13.35 -11.66
N THR A 121 11.83 -12.74 -12.66
CA THR A 121 12.10 -11.36 -13.07
C THR A 121 11.77 -10.39 -11.93
N VAL A 122 10.59 -10.52 -11.29
CA VAL A 122 10.22 -9.68 -10.14
C VAL A 122 11.21 -9.84 -8.99
N MET A 123 11.64 -11.07 -8.67
CA MET A 123 12.63 -11.32 -7.62
C MET A 123 14.01 -10.73 -7.95
N GLU A 124 14.39 -10.70 -9.22
CA GLU A 124 15.62 -10.04 -9.67
C GLU A 124 15.50 -8.51 -9.56
N ASP A 125 14.37 -7.93 -9.98
CA ASP A 125 14.09 -6.48 -9.90
C ASP A 125 14.12 -5.94 -8.47
N VAL A 126 13.65 -6.75 -7.50
CA VAL A 126 13.74 -6.38 -6.08
C VAL A 126 15.12 -6.72 -5.46
N GLY A 127 16.07 -7.21 -6.25
CA GLY A 127 17.45 -7.51 -5.81
C GLY A 127 17.59 -8.79 -5.01
N LEU A 128 16.71 -9.79 -5.22
CA LEU A 128 16.71 -11.06 -4.49
C LEU A 128 17.07 -12.28 -5.34
N LYS A 129 17.73 -12.09 -6.51
CA LYS A 129 18.15 -13.16 -7.40
C LYS A 129 18.90 -14.31 -6.68
N ASN A 130 19.73 -13.97 -5.70
CA ASN A 130 20.56 -14.93 -4.97
C ASN A 130 19.91 -15.43 -3.67
N ARG A 131 18.64 -15.13 -3.44
CA ARG A 131 17.87 -15.46 -2.23
C ARG A 131 16.64 -16.32 -2.48
N LEU A 132 16.43 -16.77 -3.71
CA LEU A 132 15.21 -17.48 -4.16
C LEU A 132 14.85 -18.66 -3.26
N ASN A 133 15.84 -19.45 -2.87
CA ASN A 133 15.68 -20.68 -2.11
C ASN A 133 15.83 -20.50 -0.58
N ASN A 134 15.99 -19.25 -0.10
CA ASN A 134 16.07 -18.98 1.33
C ASN A 134 14.68 -18.96 1.96
N PHE A 135 14.54 -19.56 3.13
CA PHE A 135 13.36 -19.42 3.97
C PHE A 135 13.36 -18.07 4.70
N PRO A 136 12.18 -17.55 5.11
CA PRO A 136 12.09 -16.27 5.83
C PRO A 136 13.06 -16.15 7.01
N ALA A 137 13.24 -17.21 7.80
CA ALA A 137 14.15 -17.22 8.93
C ALA A 137 15.64 -17.06 8.55
N GLN A 138 15.99 -17.23 7.27
CA GLN A 138 17.34 -17.09 6.74
C GLN A 138 17.58 -15.72 6.07
N LEU A 139 16.57 -14.86 6.07
CA LEU A 139 16.57 -13.53 5.44
C LEU A 139 16.64 -12.43 6.50
N PHE A 140 17.42 -11.39 6.23
CA PHE A 140 17.38 -10.16 7.01
C PHE A 140 16.07 -9.41 6.82
N GLY A 141 15.70 -8.52 7.74
CA GLY A 141 14.45 -7.80 7.71
C GLY A 141 14.18 -7.08 6.37
N GLY A 142 15.18 -6.40 5.82
CA GLY A 142 15.06 -5.77 4.51
C GLY A 142 14.90 -6.75 3.34
N GLU A 143 15.48 -7.95 3.41
CA GLU A 143 15.26 -8.99 2.41
C GLU A 143 13.84 -9.56 2.52
N GLN A 144 13.35 -9.78 3.74
CA GLN A 144 11.96 -10.20 3.98
C GLN A 144 10.95 -9.17 3.45
N GLN A 145 11.23 -7.87 3.67
CA GLN A 145 10.38 -6.80 3.14
C GLN A 145 10.39 -6.79 1.60
N ARG A 146 11.54 -7.01 0.96
CA ARG A 146 11.62 -7.13 -0.49
C ARG A 146 10.84 -8.34 -1.02
N VAL A 147 10.84 -9.47 -0.31
CA VAL A 147 9.98 -10.63 -0.65
C VAL A 147 8.51 -10.26 -0.54
N ALA A 148 8.10 -9.53 0.52
CA ALA A 148 6.73 -9.09 0.69
C ALA A 148 6.28 -8.14 -0.43
N ILE A 149 7.16 -7.22 -0.86
CA ILE A 149 6.92 -6.33 -1.99
C ILE A 149 6.86 -7.13 -3.30
N ALA A 150 7.81 -8.03 -3.56
CA ALA A 150 7.80 -8.90 -4.73
C ALA A 150 6.49 -9.69 -4.82
N ARG A 151 6.04 -10.26 -3.70
CA ARG A 151 4.76 -10.98 -3.60
C ARG A 151 3.57 -10.09 -3.97
N ALA A 152 3.58 -8.83 -3.54
CA ALA A 152 2.51 -7.89 -3.87
C ALA A 152 2.53 -7.48 -5.35
N ILE A 153 3.73 -7.21 -5.90
CA ILE A 153 3.94 -6.77 -7.30
C ILE A 153 3.72 -7.91 -8.30
N ALA A 154 4.10 -9.16 -7.96
CA ALA A 154 4.01 -10.30 -8.88
C ALA A 154 2.59 -10.56 -9.39
N LYS A 155 1.57 -10.15 -8.65
CA LYS A 155 0.16 -10.18 -9.08
C LYS A 155 -0.14 -9.19 -10.21
N ASN A 156 0.77 -8.26 -10.53
CA ASN A 156 0.57 -7.13 -11.44
C ASN A 156 -0.61 -6.23 -11.03
N PRO A 157 -0.69 -5.78 -9.77
CA PRO A 157 -1.82 -5.00 -9.28
C PRO A 157 -1.88 -3.61 -9.92
N ASP A 158 -3.08 -3.04 -10.01
CA ASP A 158 -3.26 -1.63 -10.40
C ASP A 158 -3.05 -0.67 -9.23
N LEU A 159 -3.21 -1.17 -8.00
CA LEU A 159 -3.07 -0.42 -6.75
C LEU A 159 -2.19 -1.19 -5.77
N LEU A 160 -1.07 -0.60 -5.36
CA LEU A 160 -0.19 -1.12 -4.33
C LEU A 160 -0.38 -0.31 -3.04
N LEU A 161 -0.80 -0.98 -1.97
CA LEU A 161 -1.06 -0.39 -0.67
C LEU A 161 0.03 -0.81 0.32
N CYS A 162 0.72 0.16 0.92
CA CYS A 162 1.84 -0.05 1.82
C CYS A 162 1.56 0.56 3.20
N ASP A 163 1.47 -0.26 4.23
CA ASP A 163 1.33 0.18 5.62
C ASP A 163 2.68 0.15 6.31
N GLU A 164 3.25 1.33 6.59
CA GLU A 164 4.55 1.53 7.25
C GLU A 164 5.68 0.67 6.63
N PRO A 165 5.93 0.72 5.31
CA PRO A 165 6.80 -0.25 4.62
C PRO A 165 8.27 -0.17 5.05
N THR A 166 8.67 0.87 5.78
CA THR A 166 10.05 1.07 6.28
C THR A 166 10.15 1.09 7.80
N GLY A 167 9.03 0.93 8.52
CA GLY A 167 8.96 1.16 9.97
C GLY A 167 9.83 0.21 10.83
N ALA A 168 10.22 -0.94 10.30
CA ALA A 168 11.07 -1.92 10.98
C ALA A 168 12.49 -2.03 10.38
N LEU A 169 12.90 -1.07 9.52
CA LEU A 169 14.15 -1.13 8.76
C LEU A 169 15.13 -0.03 9.18
N ASP A 170 16.42 -0.30 9.01
CA ASP A 170 17.44 0.72 9.09
C ASP A 170 17.31 1.73 7.93
N TYR A 171 17.90 2.91 8.10
CA TYR A 171 17.83 4.02 7.15
C TYR A 171 18.20 3.61 5.71
N LYS A 172 19.34 2.93 5.51
CA LYS A 172 19.83 2.57 4.18
C LYS A 172 18.89 1.58 3.49
N THR A 173 18.43 0.60 4.23
CA THR A 173 17.48 -0.41 3.75
C THR A 173 16.12 0.24 3.45
N GLY A 174 15.62 1.08 4.36
CA GLY A 174 14.38 1.83 4.15
C GLY A 174 14.41 2.68 2.89
N LYS A 175 15.53 3.40 2.65
CA LYS A 175 15.73 4.21 1.45
C LYS A 175 15.64 3.38 0.17
N SER A 176 16.23 2.17 0.17
CA SER A 176 16.16 1.26 -0.96
C SER A 176 14.75 0.70 -1.22
N ILE A 177 13.97 0.49 -0.17
CA ILE A 177 12.56 0.08 -0.28
C ILE A 177 11.71 1.21 -0.87
N LEU A 178 11.86 2.43 -0.36
CA LEU A 178 11.12 3.58 -0.89
C LEU A 178 11.44 3.83 -2.37
N LYS A 179 12.71 3.69 -2.76
CA LYS A 179 13.12 3.78 -4.17
C LYS A 179 12.39 2.74 -5.04
N LEU A 180 12.32 1.51 -4.58
CA LEU A 180 11.64 0.44 -5.29
C LEU A 180 10.14 0.76 -5.48
N LEU A 181 9.48 1.31 -4.45
CA LEU A 181 8.07 1.70 -4.53
C LEU A 181 7.87 2.92 -5.46
N GLN A 182 8.74 3.93 -5.40
CA GLN A 182 8.71 5.09 -6.30
C GLN A 182 8.94 4.65 -7.75
N ASP A 183 9.96 3.83 -7.99
CA ASP A 183 10.24 3.26 -9.31
C ASP A 183 9.07 2.43 -9.85
N PHE A 184 8.41 1.66 -9.00
CA PHE A 184 7.23 0.87 -9.41
C PHE A 184 6.10 1.78 -9.88
N SER A 185 5.73 2.81 -9.12
CA SER A 185 4.69 3.76 -9.53
C SER A 185 5.03 4.42 -10.87
N HIS A 186 6.17 5.10 -10.93
CA HIS A 186 6.52 5.96 -12.08
C HIS A 186 6.86 5.18 -13.36
N LYS A 187 7.38 3.94 -13.25
CA LYS A 187 7.73 3.12 -14.43
C LYS A 187 6.58 2.31 -14.98
N THR A 188 5.57 1.99 -14.16
CA THR A 188 4.47 1.10 -14.55
C THR A 188 3.13 1.79 -14.71
N ASP A 189 3.03 3.10 -14.40
CA ASP A 189 1.77 3.85 -14.38
C ASP A 189 0.72 3.23 -13.43
N LYS A 190 1.21 2.61 -12.32
CA LYS A 190 0.40 2.00 -11.27
C LYS A 190 0.34 2.90 -10.06
N ASN A 191 -0.79 2.89 -9.36
CA ASN A 191 -0.93 3.67 -8.13
C ASN A 191 -0.23 2.99 -6.96
N VAL A 192 0.52 3.78 -6.20
CA VAL A 192 1.12 3.35 -4.93
C VAL A 192 0.65 4.27 -3.83
N ILE A 193 0.08 3.72 -2.77
CA ILE A 193 -0.28 4.48 -1.57
C ILE A 193 0.58 3.98 -0.40
N ILE A 194 1.33 4.88 0.19
CA ILE A 194 2.14 4.63 1.39
C ILE A 194 1.49 5.32 2.57
N VAL A 195 1.12 4.55 3.57
CA VAL A 195 0.68 5.07 4.88
C VAL A 195 1.87 5.06 5.81
N THR A 196 2.15 6.19 6.48
CA THR A 196 3.26 6.30 7.44
C THR A 196 3.04 7.40 8.48
N HIS A 197 3.76 7.31 9.60
CA HIS A 197 3.90 8.41 10.56
C HIS A 197 5.17 9.24 10.29
N ASN A 198 6.04 8.80 9.37
CA ASN A 198 7.26 9.52 9.00
C ASN A 198 6.98 10.58 7.92
N GLY A 199 6.79 11.84 8.35
CA GLY A 199 6.57 12.96 7.44
C GLY A 199 7.79 13.37 6.60
N MET A 200 8.99 12.87 6.91
CA MET A 200 10.20 13.25 6.17
C MET A 200 10.24 12.70 4.75
N ILE A 201 9.45 11.68 4.46
CA ILE A 201 9.36 11.09 3.11
C ILE A 201 8.37 11.80 2.18
N LYS A 202 7.55 12.74 2.68
CA LYS A 202 6.59 13.51 1.86
C LYS A 202 7.17 14.06 0.54
N PRO A 203 8.42 14.60 0.51
CA PRO A 203 8.93 15.21 -0.72
C PRO A 203 9.08 14.27 -1.92
N MET A 204 9.04 12.94 -1.71
CA MET A 204 9.10 11.96 -2.81
C MET A 204 7.75 11.67 -3.47
N ALA A 205 6.65 12.08 -2.85
CA ALA A 205 5.30 11.80 -3.33
C ALA A 205 4.88 12.78 -4.42
N ASP A 206 4.04 12.30 -5.33
CA ASP A 206 3.28 13.13 -6.27
C ASP A 206 2.09 13.79 -5.55
N HIS A 207 1.54 13.10 -4.56
CA HIS A 207 0.38 13.54 -3.79
C HIS A 207 0.57 13.26 -2.29
N ILE A 208 0.29 14.25 -1.46
CA ILE A 208 0.46 14.18 -0.01
C ILE A 208 -0.88 14.45 0.65
N ILE A 209 -1.32 13.52 1.49
CA ILE A 209 -2.56 13.64 2.29
C ILE A 209 -2.19 13.54 3.76
N GLU A 210 -2.56 14.54 4.55
CA GLU A 210 -2.37 14.53 5.99
C GLU A 210 -3.67 14.16 6.71
N ILE A 211 -3.63 13.10 7.53
CA ILE A 211 -4.76 12.65 8.34
C ILE A 211 -4.49 12.90 9.82
N GLY A 212 -5.44 13.54 10.48
CA GLY A 212 -5.46 13.75 11.92
C GLY A 212 -6.86 13.59 12.47
N ASP A 213 -7.00 12.85 13.58
CA ASP A 213 -8.29 12.62 14.25
C ASP A 213 -9.37 12.08 13.31
N GLY A 214 -9.00 11.17 12.41
CA GLY A 214 -9.90 10.56 11.44
C GLY A 214 -10.32 11.46 10.26
N GLN A 215 -9.76 12.65 10.10
CA GLN A 215 -10.14 13.63 9.07
C GLN A 215 -8.93 14.00 8.21
N VAL A 216 -9.15 14.39 6.96
CA VAL A 216 -8.14 15.02 6.12
C VAL A 216 -7.89 16.43 6.66
N LYS A 217 -6.66 16.72 7.04
CA LYS A 217 -6.21 18.03 7.52
C LYS A 217 -5.57 18.84 6.42
N ASP A 218 -4.95 18.16 5.47
CA ASP A 218 -4.28 18.79 4.33
C ASP A 218 -4.25 17.80 3.14
N ASP A 219 -4.33 18.33 1.93
CA ASP A 219 -4.37 17.60 0.67
C ASP A 219 -3.60 18.40 -0.38
N GLN A 220 -2.40 17.95 -0.75
CA GLN A 220 -1.46 18.70 -1.59
C GLN A 220 -0.93 17.86 -2.74
N LEU A 221 -1.06 18.37 -3.97
CA LEU A 221 -0.33 17.86 -5.12
C LEU A 221 1.09 18.43 -5.13
N ASN A 222 2.07 17.58 -5.35
CA ASN A 222 3.48 17.97 -5.47
C ASN A 222 3.90 17.93 -6.94
N ALA A 223 4.01 19.09 -7.55
CA ALA A 223 4.40 19.22 -8.96
C ALA A 223 5.86 18.79 -9.24
N HIS A 224 6.69 18.66 -8.20
CA HIS A 224 8.12 18.37 -8.32
C HIS A 224 8.57 17.33 -7.30
N PRO A 225 8.10 16.07 -7.42
CA PRO A 225 8.50 15.00 -6.51
C PRO A 225 10.00 14.76 -6.59
N LYS A 226 10.65 14.66 -5.42
CA LYS A 226 12.08 14.42 -5.34
C LYS A 226 12.40 12.94 -5.49
N PRO A 227 13.51 12.58 -6.14
CA PRO A 227 13.99 11.21 -6.07
C PRO A 227 14.36 10.85 -4.62
N VAL A 228 14.13 9.61 -4.25
CA VAL A 228 14.37 9.12 -2.86
C VAL A 228 15.81 9.37 -2.41
N GLU A 229 16.77 9.35 -3.33
CA GLU A 229 18.18 9.61 -3.04
C GLU A 229 18.44 11.02 -2.49
N ALA A 230 17.59 11.98 -2.84
CA ALA A 230 17.68 13.37 -2.39
C ALA A 230 16.95 13.66 -1.08
N ILE A 231 16.34 12.64 -0.44
CA ILE A 231 15.61 12.78 0.82
C ILE A 231 16.47 12.26 1.97
N GLU A 232 16.46 12.98 3.08
CA GLU A 232 17.07 12.59 4.35
C GLU A 232 15.97 12.55 5.43
N TRP A 233 15.94 11.49 6.28
CA TRP A 233 14.99 11.33 7.38
C TRP A 233 15.60 10.62 8.59
#